data_b31645a706c3101902f843a43b5e65e4
#
_entry.id   b31645a706c3101902f843a43b5e65e4
#
_cell.length_a   1.000
_cell.length_b   1.000
_cell.length_c   1.000
_cell.angle_alpha   90.00
_cell.angle_beta   90.00
_cell.angle_gamma   90.00
#
_symmetry.space_group_name_H-M   'P 1'
#
loop_
_entity.id
_entity.type
_entity.pdbx_description
1 polymer ?
#
loop_
_entity_poly.entity_id
_entity_poly.type
_entity_poly.pdbx_seq_one_letter_code
_entity_poly.pdbx_strand_id
1 'polypeptide(L)' 'MSAKADYLRAVIACKEGDLKGAKAQLNSAVSKDASLKAKAEKDINLAALK' A
#
# COMPACT_ATOMS: atom_id res chain seq x y z
N MET A 1 -13.35 5.35 3.39
CA MET A 1 -12.72 5.31 2.06
C MET A 1 -12.48 3.87 1.65
N SER A 2 -12.40 3.60 0.36
CA SER A 2 -12.27 2.23 -0.11
C SER A 2 -10.84 1.71 0.08
N ALA A 3 -10.69 0.40 0.18
CA ALA A 3 -9.38 -0.23 0.25
C ALA A 3 -8.53 0.12 -0.98
N LYS A 4 -9.17 0.24 -2.13
CA LYS A 4 -8.50 0.59 -3.37
C LYS A 4 -7.88 1.98 -3.31
N ALA A 5 -8.60 2.95 -2.73
CA ALA A 5 -8.09 4.30 -2.55
C ALA A 5 -6.89 4.31 -1.60
N ASP A 6 -6.98 3.56 -0.51
CA ASP A 6 -5.87 3.45 0.44
C ASP A 6 -4.65 2.82 -0.21
N TYR A 7 -4.86 1.81 -1.04
CA TYR A 7 -3.78 1.17 -1.78
C TYR A 7 -3.06 2.17 -2.70
N LEU A 8 -3.83 2.96 -3.44
CA LEU A 8 -3.25 3.96 -4.33
C LEU A 8 -2.46 5.01 -3.55
N ARG A 9 -2.96 5.41 -2.39
CA ARG A 9 -2.24 6.35 -1.53
C ARG A 9 -0.92 5.76 -1.05
N ALA A 10 -0.91 4.47 -0.76
CA ALA A 10 0.33 3.79 -0.37
C ALA A 10 1.35 3.84 -1.50
N VAL A 11 0.93 3.60 -2.73
CA VAL A 11 1.82 3.67 -3.90
C VAL A 11 2.37 5.07 -4.07
N ILE A 12 1.52 6.08 -3.97
CA ILE A 12 1.93 7.48 -4.10
C ILE A 12 2.93 7.85 -3.01
N ALA A 13 2.64 7.51 -1.76
CA ALA A 13 3.53 7.80 -0.65
C ALA A 13 4.88 7.12 -0.83
N CYS A 14 4.88 5.90 -1.33
CA CYS A 14 6.11 5.17 -1.60
C CYS A 14 6.96 5.89 -2.65
N LYS A 15 6.34 6.41 -3.70
CA LYS A 15 7.04 7.16 -4.75
C LYS A 15 7.60 8.48 -4.24
N GLU A 16 6.95 9.06 -3.24
CA GLU A 16 7.41 10.30 -2.61
C GLU A 16 8.51 10.07 -1.56
N GLY A 17 8.83 8.83 -1.28
CA GLY A 17 9.82 8.48 -0.28
C GLY A 17 9.27 8.42 1.14
N ASP A 18 7.96 8.57 1.32
CA ASP A 18 7.31 8.50 2.63
C ASP A 18 6.95 7.03 2.95
N LEU A 19 7.96 6.27 3.35
CA LEU A 19 7.77 4.83 3.57
C LEU A 19 6.87 4.56 4.77
N LYS A 20 6.93 5.38 5.80
CA LYS A 20 6.05 5.22 6.97
C LYS A 20 4.60 5.43 6.59
N GLY A 21 4.32 6.50 5.85
CA GLY A 21 2.97 6.78 5.36
C GLY A 21 2.47 5.71 4.41
N ALA A 22 3.34 5.25 3.51
CA ALA A 22 3.00 4.20 2.57
C ALA A 22 2.62 2.92 3.30
N LYS A 23 3.39 2.54 4.30
CA LYS A 23 3.13 1.33 5.09
C LYS A 23 1.81 1.43 5.83
N ALA A 24 1.53 2.58 6.43
CA ALA A 24 0.28 2.80 7.16
C ALA A 24 -0.92 2.71 6.23
N GLN A 25 -0.85 3.32 5.06
CA GLN A 25 -1.94 3.26 4.08
C GLN A 25 -2.12 1.84 3.55
N LEU A 26 -1.02 1.14 3.30
CA LEU A 26 -1.10 -0.24 2.83
C LEU A 26 -1.75 -1.15 3.87
N ASN A 27 -1.38 -1.00 5.14
CA ASN A 27 -1.99 -1.77 6.21
C ASN A 27 -3.49 -1.51 6.30
N SER A 28 -3.91 -0.26 6.11
CA SER A 28 -5.32 0.11 6.10
C SER A 28 -6.04 -0.58 4.94
N ALA A 29 -5.44 -0.57 3.75
CA ALA A 29 -6.01 -1.21 2.57
C ALA A 29 -6.18 -2.72 2.78
N VAL A 30 -5.14 -3.37 3.29
CA VAL A 30 -5.16 -4.82 3.53
C VAL A 30 -6.18 -5.19 4.60
N SER A 31 -6.34 -4.33 5.60
CA SER A 31 -7.34 -4.54 6.65
C SER A 31 -8.77 -4.54 6.08
N LYS A 32 -9.01 -3.71 5.07
CA LYS A 32 -10.32 -3.63 4.41
C LYS A 32 -10.52 -4.70 3.35
N ASP A 33 -9.45 -5.12 2.70
CA ASP A 33 -9.49 -6.12 1.64
C ASP A 33 -8.21 -6.95 1.67
N ALA A 34 -8.30 -8.13 2.28
CA ALA A 34 -7.14 -9.00 2.48
C ALA A 34 -6.50 -9.46 1.16
N SER A 35 -7.26 -9.48 0.07
CA SER A 35 -6.71 -9.88 -1.23
C SER A 35 -5.62 -8.92 -1.72
N LEU A 36 -5.64 -7.68 -1.24
CA LEU A 36 -4.63 -6.69 -1.61
C LEU A 36 -3.25 -7.02 -1.04
N LYS A 37 -3.19 -7.83 0.00
CA LYS A 37 -1.91 -8.23 0.57
C LYS A 37 -1.07 -8.99 -0.46
N ALA A 38 -1.65 -9.97 -1.12
CA ALA A 38 -0.96 -10.74 -2.15
C ALA A 38 -0.57 -9.85 -3.32
N LYS A 39 -1.45 -8.94 -3.71
CA LYS A 39 -1.18 -7.99 -4.79
C LYS A 39 -0.02 -7.07 -4.41
N ALA A 40 -0.01 -6.58 -3.17
CA ALA A 40 1.04 -5.69 -2.71
C ALA A 40 2.40 -6.38 -2.67
N GLU A 41 2.44 -7.65 -2.32
CA GLU A 41 3.69 -8.42 -2.28
C GLU A 41 4.33 -8.55 -3.66
N LYS A 42 3.51 -8.53 -4.70
CA LYS A 42 3.96 -8.65 -6.08
C LYS A 42 4.12 -7.31 -6.78
N ASP A 43 3.68 -6.23 -6.14
CA ASP A 43 3.70 -4.91 -6.75
C ASP A 43 5.08 -4.29 -6.60
N ILE A 44 5.75 -4.05 -7.72
CA ILE A 44 7.09 -3.47 -7.72
C ILE A 44 7.10 -2.05 -7.18
N ASN A 45 5.98 -1.33 -7.26
CA ASN A 45 5.90 0.02 -6.70
C ASN A 45 6.01 0.02 -5.18
N LEU A 46 5.70 -1.11 -4.55
CA LEU A 46 5.72 -1.25 -3.11
C LEU A 46 6.90 -2.11 -2.63
N ALA A 47 7.81 -2.46 -3.52
CA ALA A 47 8.96 -3.30 -3.17
C ALA A 47 9.82 -2.69 -2.07
N ALA A 48 9.89 -1.36 -2.01
CA ALA A 48 10.67 -0.66 -1.00
C ALA A 48 10.15 -0.88 0.43
N LEU A 49 8.93 -1.38 0.59
CA LEU A 49 8.33 -1.62 1.90
C LEU A 49 8.67 -2.99 2.48
N LYS A 50 9.33 -3.82 1.73
CA LYS A 50 9.71 -5.17 2.17
C LYS A 50 11.01 -5.17 2.95
#